data_78109519a5fe0a67a6a8169c75500153
#
_entry.id   78109519a5fe0a67a6a8169c75500153
#
_cell.length_a   1.000
_cell.length_b   1.000
_cell.length_c   1.000
_cell.angle_alpha   90.00
_cell.angle_beta   90.00
_cell.angle_gamma   90.00
#
_symmetry.space_group_name_H-M   'P 1'
#
loop_
_entity.id
_entity.type
_entity.pdbx_description
1 polymer ?
#
loop_
_entity_poly.entity_id
_entity_poly.type
_entity_poly.pdbx_seq_one_letter_code
_entity_poly.pdbx_strand_id
1 'polypeptide(L)'
;QVTRVDQENEAFQITAANGQRFLARAVVVASGAFSRPYIPNIPGLESFSGTRLHSANYRNAEAFSGQRIIVIGAANSAVQIAYDLAKVATVTLATREAIRFAPQRILGADFHTWLKWTGLEKTRWLNDQSTPVLDDGTYRKALKAGYFNQTAMFTQVTSTGIVWADGQHEAVDSLVFATGFRPNLPF
;
A
#
# COMPACT_ATOMS: atom_id res chain seq x y z
N GLN A 1 -3.94 -4.34 -25.87
CA GLN A 1 -3.04 -4.79 -24.81
C GLN A 1 -1.85 -5.50 -25.43
N VAL A 2 -0.61 -5.20 -24.98
CA VAL A 2 0.59 -5.97 -25.34
C VAL A 2 0.61 -7.25 -24.50
N THR A 3 0.89 -8.37 -25.14
CA THR A 3 0.94 -9.71 -24.49
C THR A 3 2.33 -10.29 -24.47
N ARG A 4 3.21 -9.83 -25.38
CA ARG A 4 4.59 -10.33 -25.50
C ARG A 4 5.51 -9.27 -26.12
N VAL A 5 6.73 -9.19 -25.64
CA VAL A 5 7.82 -8.40 -26.20
C VAL A 5 9.05 -9.31 -26.27
N ASP A 6 9.52 -9.57 -27.46
CA ASP A 6 10.74 -10.35 -27.70
C ASP A 6 11.82 -9.44 -28.27
N GLN A 7 13.06 -9.63 -27.88
CA GLN A 7 14.19 -8.97 -28.48
C GLN A 7 14.75 -9.89 -29.58
N GLU A 8 14.76 -9.39 -30.82
CA GLU A 8 15.33 -10.05 -31.97
C GLU A 8 16.41 -9.17 -32.58
N ASN A 9 17.66 -9.58 -32.42
CA ASN A 9 18.83 -8.79 -32.82
C ASN A 9 18.82 -7.37 -32.18
N GLU A 10 18.79 -6.31 -33.03
CA GLU A 10 18.76 -4.90 -32.60
C GLU A 10 17.35 -4.30 -32.53
N ALA A 11 16.32 -5.12 -32.65
CA ALA A 11 14.91 -4.70 -32.63
C ALA A 11 14.09 -5.47 -31.61
N PHE A 12 12.93 -4.93 -31.29
CA PHE A 12 11.92 -5.57 -30.44
C PHE A 12 10.71 -5.93 -31.29
N GLN A 13 10.30 -7.18 -31.21
CA GLN A 13 9.01 -7.62 -31.75
C GLN A 13 7.95 -7.54 -30.65
N ILE A 14 6.89 -6.78 -30.87
CA ILE A 14 5.82 -6.56 -29.91
C ILE A 14 4.58 -7.25 -30.46
N THR A 15 3.96 -8.13 -29.66
CA THR A 15 2.71 -8.81 -30.01
C THR A 15 1.56 -8.28 -29.16
N ALA A 16 0.50 -7.84 -29.81
CA ALA A 16 -0.73 -7.40 -29.16
C ALA A 16 -1.75 -8.56 -29.02
N ALA A 17 -2.70 -8.42 -28.08
CA ALA A 17 -3.74 -9.42 -27.79
C ALA A 17 -4.64 -9.76 -28.99
N ASN A 18 -4.75 -8.86 -29.97
CA ASN A 18 -5.50 -9.07 -31.22
C ASN A 18 -4.65 -9.75 -32.32
N GLY A 19 -3.43 -10.24 -31.98
CA GLY A 19 -2.51 -10.89 -32.91
C GLY A 19 -1.68 -9.94 -33.78
N GLN A 20 -1.88 -8.63 -33.70
CA GLN A 20 -1.01 -7.67 -34.41
C GLN A 20 0.42 -7.70 -33.87
N ARG A 21 1.38 -7.56 -34.78
CA ARG A 21 2.80 -7.51 -34.47
C ARG A 21 3.39 -6.18 -34.93
N PHE A 22 4.28 -5.65 -34.11
CA PHE A 22 4.98 -4.40 -34.39
C PHE A 22 6.49 -4.64 -34.22
N LEU A 23 7.30 -3.97 -35.03
CA LEU A 23 8.75 -3.92 -34.87
C LEU A 23 9.15 -2.52 -34.40
N ALA A 24 9.98 -2.45 -33.36
CA ALA A 24 10.46 -1.19 -32.82
C ALA A 24 11.94 -1.27 -32.46
N ARG A 25 12.68 -0.18 -32.61
CA ARG A 25 14.07 -0.09 -32.16
C ARG A 25 14.20 0.09 -30.66
N ALA A 26 13.14 0.58 -30.01
CA ALA A 26 13.09 0.75 -28.56
C ALA A 26 11.67 0.57 -28.04
N VAL A 27 11.55 0.10 -26.81
CA VAL A 27 10.27 -0.02 -26.09
C VAL A 27 10.36 0.76 -24.79
N VAL A 28 9.41 1.69 -24.59
CA VAL A 28 9.27 2.41 -23.32
C VAL A 28 8.12 1.79 -22.53
N VAL A 29 8.43 1.20 -21.38
CA VAL A 29 7.45 0.60 -20.49
C VAL A 29 6.89 1.69 -19.58
N ALA A 30 5.65 2.10 -19.83
CA ALA A 30 4.92 3.13 -19.08
C ALA A 30 3.64 2.55 -18.44
N SER A 31 3.66 1.27 -18.03
CA SER A 31 2.51 0.53 -17.50
C SER A 31 2.09 0.94 -16.07
N GLY A 32 2.87 1.81 -15.43
CA GLY A 32 2.63 2.27 -14.06
C GLY A 32 2.99 1.22 -12.99
N ALA A 33 3.09 1.68 -11.75
CA ALA A 33 3.47 0.86 -10.61
C ALA A 33 2.27 0.31 -9.81
N PHE A 34 1.03 0.80 -10.06
CA PHE A 34 -0.15 0.55 -9.23
C PHE A 34 -1.22 -0.29 -9.92
N SER A 35 -0.82 -1.16 -10.86
CA SER A 35 -1.75 -1.97 -11.65
C SER A 35 -2.07 -3.34 -11.03
N ARG A 36 -1.20 -3.88 -10.16
CA ARG A 36 -1.37 -5.20 -9.54
C ARG A 36 -1.34 -5.08 -8.02
N PRO A 37 -2.51 -4.97 -7.35
CA PRO A 37 -2.60 -4.99 -5.89
C PRO A 37 -1.90 -6.21 -5.29
N TYR A 38 -1.15 -6.01 -4.21
CA TYR A 38 -0.45 -7.08 -3.52
C TYR A 38 -1.08 -7.36 -2.16
N ILE A 39 -1.64 -8.53 -1.98
CA ILE A 39 -2.06 -9.07 -0.69
C ILE A 39 -1.05 -10.14 -0.28
N PRO A 40 -0.37 -10.01 0.87
CA PRO A 40 0.58 -11.00 1.34
C PRO A 40 -0.15 -12.31 1.68
N ASN A 41 0.56 -13.42 1.55
CA ASN A 41 0.08 -14.70 2.05
C ASN A 41 0.18 -14.68 3.59
N ILE A 42 -0.98 -14.73 4.27
CA ILE A 42 -1.09 -14.75 5.72
C ILE A 42 -1.81 -16.03 6.12
N PRO A 43 -1.28 -16.81 7.08
CA PRO A 43 -1.93 -18.03 7.54
C PRO A 43 -3.39 -17.80 7.92
N GLY A 44 -4.30 -18.61 7.40
CA GLY A 44 -5.73 -18.57 7.71
C GLY A 44 -6.53 -17.49 6.98
N LEU A 45 -5.92 -16.62 6.15
CA LEU A 45 -6.62 -15.53 5.48
C LEU A 45 -7.82 -16.00 4.64
N GLU A 46 -7.74 -17.17 4.02
CA GLU A 46 -8.83 -17.70 3.18
C GLU A 46 -10.07 -18.12 4.00
N SER A 47 -9.89 -18.42 5.29
CA SER A 47 -11.00 -18.76 6.19
C SER A 47 -11.78 -17.56 6.73
N PHE A 48 -11.26 -16.34 6.54
CA PHE A 48 -11.87 -15.12 7.08
C PHE A 48 -13.22 -14.84 6.41
N SER A 49 -14.27 -14.79 7.22
CA SER A 49 -15.65 -14.55 6.77
C SER A 49 -16.02 -13.08 6.66
N GLY A 50 -15.22 -12.18 7.24
CA GLY A 50 -15.41 -10.73 7.16
C GLY A 50 -14.98 -10.13 5.82
N THR A 51 -15.03 -8.81 5.73
CA THR A 51 -14.65 -8.09 4.50
C THR A 51 -13.14 -8.07 4.32
N ARG A 52 -12.66 -8.44 3.13
CA ARG A 52 -11.27 -8.30 2.70
C ARG A 52 -11.19 -7.29 1.57
N LEU A 53 -10.47 -6.20 1.78
CA LEU A 53 -10.35 -5.11 0.81
C LEU A 53 -8.90 -4.70 0.61
N HIS A 54 -8.45 -4.53 -0.62
CA HIS A 54 -7.18 -3.85 -0.90
C HIS A 54 -7.42 -2.33 -1.00
N SER A 55 -6.43 -1.52 -0.60
CA SER A 55 -6.49 -0.04 -0.66
C SER A 55 -6.85 0.51 -2.03
N ALA A 56 -6.55 -0.22 -3.12
CA ALA A 56 -6.97 0.12 -4.48
C ALA A 56 -8.49 0.20 -4.65
N ASN A 57 -9.24 -0.54 -3.86
CA ASN A 57 -10.69 -0.63 -3.92
C ASN A 57 -11.38 0.19 -2.81
N TYR A 58 -10.63 0.79 -1.90
CA TYR A 58 -11.18 1.66 -0.87
C TYR A 58 -11.77 2.93 -1.50
N ARG A 59 -12.96 3.33 -1.08
CA ARG A 59 -13.67 4.51 -1.60
C ARG A 59 -13.95 5.55 -0.52
N ASN A 60 -14.60 5.13 0.57
CA ASN A 60 -14.99 5.99 1.67
C ASN A 60 -15.18 5.16 2.94
N ALA A 61 -15.32 5.82 4.08
CA ALA A 61 -15.42 5.20 5.39
C ALA A 61 -16.85 4.77 5.76
N GLU A 62 -17.89 5.33 5.14
CA GLU A 62 -19.29 5.15 5.58
C GLU A 62 -19.73 3.69 5.56
N ALA A 63 -19.27 2.90 4.59
CA ALA A 63 -19.57 1.47 4.48
C ALA A 63 -19.05 0.62 5.66
N PHE A 64 -18.18 1.19 6.49
CA PHE A 64 -17.49 0.52 7.59
C PHE A 64 -17.94 1.01 8.98
N SER A 65 -19.03 1.77 9.04
CA SER A 65 -19.52 2.37 10.29
C SER A 65 -19.75 1.32 11.39
N GLY A 66 -19.21 1.58 12.58
CA GLY A 66 -19.34 0.73 13.77
C GLY A 66 -18.49 -0.55 13.75
N GLN A 67 -17.71 -0.81 12.70
CA GLN A 67 -16.90 -2.01 12.57
C GLN A 67 -15.57 -1.93 13.34
N ARG A 68 -15.00 -3.10 13.62
CA ARG A 68 -13.61 -3.28 14.08
C ARG A 68 -12.75 -3.62 12.88
N ILE A 69 -11.77 -2.80 12.58
CA ILE A 69 -11.04 -2.86 11.32
C ILE A 69 -9.54 -2.95 11.59
N ILE A 70 -8.88 -3.89 10.95
CA ILE A 70 -7.43 -3.91 10.87
C ILE A 70 -7.00 -3.38 9.51
N VAL A 71 -6.23 -2.29 9.51
CA VAL A 71 -5.54 -1.78 8.32
C VAL A 71 -4.11 -2.32 8.34
N ILE A 72 -3.69 -3.00 7.28
CA ILE A 72 -2.38 -3.65 7.18
C ILE A 72 -1.47 -2.81 6.28
N GLY A 73 -0.39 -2.27 6.86
CA GLY A 73 0.58 -1.45 6.14
C GLY A 73 1.11 -0.27 6.97
N ALA A 74 2.20 0.36 6.53
CA ALA A 74 2.87 1.44 7.26
C ALA A 74 3.16 2.69 6.41
N ALA A 75 2.71 2.72 5.14
CA ALA A 75 2.92 3.84 4.21
C ALA A 75 1.72 4.80 4.15
N ASN A 76 1.79 5.80 3.28
CA ASN A 76 0.78 6.86 3.15
C ASN A 76 -0.65 6.32 3.06
N SER A 77 -0.92 5.37 2.15
CA SER A 77 -2.28 4.82 1.99
C SER A 77 -2.82 4.17 3.27
N ALA A 78 -1.97 3.45 4.01
CA ALA A 78 -2.38 2.80 5.25
C ALA A 78 -2.82 3.82 6.30
N VAL A 79 -2.00 4.85 6.51
CA VAL A 79 -2.27 5.88 7.52
C VAL A 79 -3.46 6.75 7.14
N GLN A 80 -3.58 7.13 5.87
CA GLN A 80 -4.71 7.92 5.36
C GLN A 80 -6.03 7.17 5.49
N ILE A 81 -6.07 5.90 5.11
CA ILE A 81 -7.26 5.05 5.23
C ILE A 81 -7.60 4.81 6.71
N ALA A 82 -6.60 4.52 7.56
CA ALA A 82 -6.84 4.34 8.98
C ALA A 82 -7.42 5.61 9.63
N TYR A 83 -6.90 6.77 9.29
CA TYR A 83 -7.42 8.05 9.76
C TYR A 83 -8.85 8.33 9.29
N ASP A 84 -9.16 8.00 8.02
CA ASP A 84 -10.49 8.21 7.47
C ASP A 84 -11.51 7.26 8.13
N LEU A 85 -11.19 5.97 8.23
CA LEU A 85 -12.01 4.95 8.88
C LEU A 85 -12.25 5.23 10.37
N ALA A 86 -11.26 5.79 11.07
CA ALA A 86 -11.35 6.09 12.50
C ALA A 86 -12.43 7.13 12.86
N LYS A 87 -12.96 7.85 11.87
CA LYS A 87 -14.10 8.76 12.07
C LYS A 87 -15.42 8.02 12.37
N VAL A 88 -15.54 6.76 11.92
CA VAL A 88 -16.80 5.99 11.98
C VAL A 88 -16.64 4.58 12.54
N ALA A 89 -15.40 4.10 12.76
CA ALA A 89 -15.08 2.73 13.12
C ALA A 89 -13.95 2.67 14.16
N THR A 90 -13.77 1.51 14.80
CA THR A 90 -12.60 1.22 15.62
C THR A 90 -11.49 0.65 14.76
N VAL A 91 -10.34 1.32 14.71
CA VAL A 91 -9.28 0.99 13.76
C VAL A 91 -7.96 0.69 14.47
N THR A 92 -7.36 -0.43 14.11
CA THR A 92 -5.97 -0.77 14.46
C THR A 92 -5.13 -0.90 13.20
N LEU A 93 -3.99 -0.22 13.17
CA LEU A 93 -3.02 -0.25 12.11
C LEU A 93 -1.97 -1.32 12.44
N ALA A 94 -2.00 -2.45 11.73
CA ALA A 94 -1.04 -3.54 11.92
C ALA A 94 0.18 -3.31 11.00
N THR A 95 1.36 -3.16 11.61
CA THR A 95 2.58 -2.79 10.89
C THR A 95 3.73 -3.74 11.20
N ARG A 96 4.62 -3.99 10.23
CA ARG A 96 5.87 -4.75 10.45
C ARG A 96 6.93 -3.91 11.15
N GLU A 97 6.92 -2.62 10.89
CA GLU A 97 7.86 -1.64 11.42
C GLU A 97 7.09 -0.41 11.90
N ALA A 98 7.72 0.38 12.77
CA ALA A 98 7.14 1.65 13.19
C ALA A 98 6.94 2.59 12.01
N ILE A 99 5.81 3.31 12.00
CA ILE A 99 5.52 4.30 10.97
C ILE A 99 6.53 5.45 11.07
N ARG A 100 7.19 5.73 9.96
CA ARG A 100 8.08 6.89 9.85
C ARG A 100 7.33 8.05 9.23
N PHE A 101 7.30 9.18 9.92
CA PHE A 101 6.68 10.40 9.43
C PHE A 101 7.75 11.39 8.96
N ALA A 102 7.54 11.98 7.78
CA ALA A 102 8.33 13.10 7.29
C ALA A 102 7.42 14.32 7.08
N PRO A 103 7.93 15.54 7.27
CA PRO A 103 7.13 16.74 7.05
C PRO A 103 6.76 16.83 5.57
N GLN A 104 5.50 17.14 5.28
CA GLN A 104 5.03 17.34 3.90
C GLN A 104 5.64 18.62 3.30
N ARG A 105 5.92 19.61 4.12
CA ARG A 105 6.57 20.87 3.71
C ARG A 105 7.79 21.16 4.57
N ILE A 106 8.87 21.62 3.93
CA ILE A 106 10.10 22.08 4.58
C ILE A 106 10.35 23.51 4.10
N LEU A 107 10.44 24.48 5.03
CA LEU A 107 10.62 25.90 4.74
C LEU A 107 9.66 26.44 3.67
N GLY A 108 8.38 26.03 3.73
CA GLY A 108 7.34 26.48 2.80
C GLY A 108 7.29 25.75 1.46
N ALA A 109 8.30 24.96 1.10
CA ALA A 109 8.34 24.16 -0.13
C ALA A 109 7.91 22.70 0.14
N ASP A 110 7.30 22.06 -0.85
CA ASP A 110 6.92 20.66 -0.80
C ASP A 110 8.15 19.76 -0.69
N PHE A 111 8.04 18.64 0.06
CA PHE A 111 9.11 17.69 0.28
C PHE A 111 9.73 17.15 -1.03
N HIS A 112 8.91 16.86 -2.05
CA HIS A 112 9.41 16.40 -3.34
C HIS A 112 10.17 17.50 -4.10
N THR A 113 9.80 18.76 -3.94
CA THR A 113 10.53 19.90 -4.50
C THR A 113 11.93 19.97 -3.90
N TRP A 114 12.04 19.78 -2.59
CA TRP A 114 13.31 19.71 -1.87
C TRP A 114 14.18 18.55 -2.35
N LEU A 115 13.59 17.36 -2.52
CA LEU A 115 14.31 16.19 -3.03
C LEU A 115 14.88 16.44 -4.43
N LYS A 116 14.11 17.10 -5.31
CA LYS A 116 14.56 17.47 -6.66
C LYS A 116 15.70 18.48 -6.61
N TRP A 117 15.56 19.54 -5.83
CA TRP A 117 16.58 20.59 -5.73
C TRP A 117 17.91 20.07 -5.18
N THR A 118 17.86 19.19 -4.21
CA THR A 118 19.06 18.61 -3.59
C THR A 118 19.62 17.43 -4.40
N GLY A 119 18.89 16.89 -5.38
CA GLY A 119 19.28 15.69 -6.12
C GLY A 119 19.25 14.40 -5.28
N LEU A 120 18.77 14.46 -4.03
CA LEU A 120 18.70 13.32 -3.12
C LEU A 120 17.77 12.21 -3.63
N GLU A 121 16.79 12.55 -4.49
CA GLU A 121 15.92 11.55 -5.14
C GLU A 121 16.67 10.52 -5.97
N LYS A 122 17.91 10.84 -6.43
CA LYS A 122 18.75 9.96 -7.23
C LYS A 122 19.66 9.06 -6.39
N THR A 123 19.66 9.20 -5.07
CA THR A 123 20.51 8.44 -4.18
C THR A 123 19.90 7.08 -3.85
N ARG A 124 20.69 5.99 -3.93
CA ARG A 124 20.29 4.64 -3.53
C ARG A 124 19.76 4.59 -2.09
N TRP A 125 20.31 5.41 -1.22
CA TRP A 125 19.92 5.46 0.19
C TRP A 125 18.43 5.79 0.42
N LEU A 126 17.83 6.64 -0.42
CA LEU A 126 16.40 6.96 -0.35
C LEU A 126 15.53 5.87 -1.00
N ASN A 127 16.05 5.17 -2.00
CA ASN A 127 15.31 4.16 -2.74
C ASN A 127 15.25 2.81 -2.00
N ASP A 128 16.21 2.51 -1.14
CA ASP A 128 16.29 1.26 -0.40
C ASP A 128 15.49 1.28 0.93
N GLN A 129 14.92 2.42 1.30
CA GLN A 129 14.14 2.56 2.54
C GLN A 129 12.65 2.67 2.27
N SER A 130 11.84 2.15 3.22
CA SER A 130 10.38 2.33 3.17
C SER A 130 10.04 3.83 3.12
N THR A 131 9.21 4.22 2.14
CA THR A 131 8.79 5.61 1.95
C THR A 131 8.11 6.13 3.23
N PRO A 132 8.60 7.23 3.83
CA PRO A 132 7.96 7.81 5.01
C PRO A 132 6.57 8.34 4.67
N VAL A 133 5.70 8.36 5.66
CA VAL A 133 4.38 9.03 5.55
C VAL A 133 4.61 10.53 5.55
N LEU A 134 4.19 11.18 4.47
CA LEU A 134 4.20 12.64 4.40
C LEU A 134 3.06 13.19 5.24
N ASP A 135 3.37 14.00 6.24
CA ASP A 135 2.41 14.47 7.24
C ASP A 135 2.63 15.96 7.54
N ASP A 136 1.55 16.71 7.52
CA ASP A 136 1.49 18.09 8.01
C ASP A 136 1.32 18.20 9.53
N GLY A 137 1.35 17.05 10.21
CA GLY A 137 1.11 16.88 11.65
C GLY A 137 -0.25 16.29 11.98
N THR A 138 -1.16 16.15 11.02
CA THR A 138 -2.53 15.64 11.21
C THR A 138 -2.51 14.18 11.66
N TYR A 139 -1.87 13.32 10.90
CA TYR A 139 -1.88 11.86 11.17
C TYR A 139 -1.09 11.51 12.43
N ARG A 140 0.06 12.15 12.65
CA ARG A 140 0.86 11.95 13.85
C ARG A 140 0.11 12.37 15.12
N LYS A 141 -0.61 13.51 15.07
CA LYS A 141 -1.45 13.96 16.18
C LYS A 141 -2.63 13.00 16.43
N ALA A 142 -3.30 12.54 15.39
CA ALA A 142 -4.40 11.59 15.48
C ALA A 142 -3.96 10.27 16.11
N LEU A 143 -2.82 9.71 15.68
CA LEU A 143 -2.23 8.50 16.27
C LEU A 143 -1.90 8.70 17.76
N LYS A 144 -1.25 9.83 18.12
CA LYS A 144 -0.93 10.14 19.51
C LYS A 144 -2.17 10.37 20.38
N ALA A 145 -3.24 10.87 19.79
CA ALA A 145 -4.51 11.09 20.48
C ALA A 145 -5.38 9.82 20.58
N GLY A 146 -4.91 8.68 20.04
CA GLY A 146 -5.65 7.41 20.09
C GLY A 146 -6.84 7.34 19.13
N TYR A 147 -6.87 8.17 18.09
CA TYR A 147 -7.92 8.10 17.05
C TYR A 147 -7.92 6.73 16.36
N PHE A 148 -6.75 6.18 16.15
CA PHE A 148 -6.51 4.79 15.76
C PHE A 148 -5.24 4.31 16.45
N ASN A 149 -5.14 2.99 16.65
CA ASN A 149 -3.99 2.39 17.30
C ASN A 149 -2.99 1.86 16.28
N GLN A 150 -1.72 1.78 16.66
CA GLN A 150 -0.70 1.07 15.92
C GLN A 150 -0.18 -0.10 16.75
N THR A 151 -0.13 -1.28 16.14
CA THR A 151 0.36 -2.51 16.77
C THR A 151 1.27 -3.26 15.79
N ALA A 152 2.15 -4.10 16.33
CA ALA A 152 2.93 -5.02 15.51
C ALA A 152 2.01 -5.97 14.72
N MET A 153 2.53 -6.52 13.61
CA MET A 153 1.76 -7.40 12.73
C MET A 153 1.28 -8.64 13.49
N PHE A 154 0.04 -9.02 13.28
CA PHE A 154 -0.54 -10.28 13.75
C PHE A 154 0.08 -11.49 13.02
N THR A 155 -0.06 -12.68 13.60
CA THR A 155 0.57 -13.92 13.10
C THR A 155 -0.36 -14.77 12.25
N GLN A 156 -1.67 -14.69 12.50
CA GLN A 156 -2.67 -15.54 11.85
C GLN A 156 -4.01 -14.81 11.73
N VAL A 157 -4.77 -15.17 10.71
CA VAL A 157 -6.18 -14.82 10.54
C VAL A 157 -7.04 -16.04 10.88
N THR A 158 -8.17 -15.81 11.54
CA THR A 158 -9.20 -16.84 11.82
C THR A 158 -10.48 -16.51 11.06
N SER A 159 -11.48 -17.35 11.14
CA SER A 159 -12.78 -17.11 10.50
C SER A 159 -13.45 -15.80 10.95
N THR A 160 -13.20 -15.35 12.18
CA THR A 160 -13.88 -14.20 12.80
C THR A 160 -12.94 -13.08 13.25
N GLY A 161 -11.64 -13.19 12.97
CA GLY A 161 -10.68 -12.18 13.44
C GLY A 161 -9.23 -12.55 13.19
N ILE A 162 -8.36 -12.11 14.08
CA ILE A 162 -6.91 -12.30 14.00
C ILE A 162 -6.33 -12.82 15.32
N VAL A 163 -5.10 -13.34 15.25
CA VAL A 163 -4.29 -13.73 16.42
C VAL A 163 -3.03 -12.88 16.43
N TRP A 164 -2.85 -12.13 17.51
CA TRP A 164 -1.64 -11.32 17.73
C TRP A 164 -0.41 -12.19 18.05
N ALA A 165 0.77 -11.58 18.05
CA ALA A 165 2.03 -12.29 18.32
C ALA A 165 2.11 -12.86 19.75
N ASP A 166 1.38 -12.30 20.70
CA ASP A 166 1.26 -12.77 22.09
C ASP A 166 0.20 -13.89 22.26
N GLY A 167 -0.43 -14.33 21.17
CA GLY A 167 -1.47 -15.36 21.17
C GLY A 167 -2.88 -14.83 21.48
N GLN A 168 -3.07 -13.53 21.73
CA GLN A 168 -4.41 -12.98 21.96
C GLN A 168 -5.23 -12.99 20.68
N HIS A 169 -6.50 -13.39 20.81
CA HIS A 169 -7.48 -13.35 19.73
C HIS A 169 -8.25 -12.04 19.75
N GLU A 170 -8.36 -11.39 18.60
CA GLU A 170 -9.20 -10.20 18.43
C GLU A 170 -10.22 -10.44 17.32
N ALA A 171 -11.49 -10.22 17.65
CA ALA A 171 -12.57 -10.30 16.69
C ALA A 171 -12.56 -9.07 15.79
N VAL A 172 -12.60 -9.26 14.47
CA VAL A 172 -12.45 -8.24 13.44
C VAL A 172 -13.52 -8.41 12.38
N ASP A 173 -14.09 -7.30 11.93
CA ASP A 173 -15.15 -7.30 10.91
C ASP A 173 -14.59 -7.08 9.50
N SER A 174 -13.47 -6.34 9.39
CA SER A 174 -12.85 -6.03 8.10
C SER A 174 -11.31 -5.99 8.16
N LEU A 175 -10.66 -6.50 7.10
CA LEU A 175 -9.24 -6.40 6.85
C LEU A 175 -8.99 -5.53 5.61
N VAL A 176 -8.27 -4.41 5.78
CA VAL A 176 -7.91 -3.50 4.69
C VAL A 176 -6.42 -3.60 4.41
N PHE A 177 -6.07 -4.12 3.25
CA PHE A 177 -4.68 -4.32 2.82
C PHE A 177 -4.15 -3.06 2.12
N ALA A 178 -3.37 -2.27 2.81
CA ALA A 178 -2.61 -1.16 2.25
C ALA A 178 -1.13 -1.56 2.05
N THR A 179 -0.94 -2.74 1.47
CA THR A 179 0.33 -3.46 1.32
C THR A 179 1.03 -3.21 0.00
N GLY A 180 0.55 -2.19 -0.74
CA GLY A 180 1.14 -1.74 -1.99
C GLY A 180 0.81 -2.62 -3.20
N PHE A 181 1.65 -2.53 -4.20
CA PHE A 181 1.43 -3.12 -5.51
C PHE A 181 2.70 -3.84 -5.97
N ARG A 182 2.54 -4.77 -6.90
CA ARG A 182 3.66 -5.39 -7.63
C ARG A 182 3.69 -4.87 -9.05
N PRO A 183 4.88 -4.74 -9.66
CA PRO A 183 4.99 -4.48 -11.09
C PRO A 183 4.21 -5.54 -11.87
N ASN A 184 3.48 -5.10 -12.88
CA ASN A 184 2.78 -5.98 -13.80
C ASN A 184 3.41 -5.82 -15.19
N LEU A 185 4.43 -6.61 -15.43
CA LEU A 185 5.12 -6.73 -16.72
C LEU A 185 4.86 -8.15 -17.22
N PRO A 186 3.74 -8.38 -17.93
CA PRO A 186 3.34 -9.71 -18.39
C PRO A 186 4.11 -10.20 -19.62
N PHE A 187 5.14 -9.47 -20.04
CA PHE A 187 5.92 -9.71 -21.26
C PHE A 187 7.42 -9.57 -21.01
#